data_f55c0128f824eac5a0ad919db8a29d5a
#
_entry.id   f55c0128f824eac5a0ad919db8a29d5a
#
_cell.length_a   1.000
_cell.length_b   1.000
_cell.length_c   1.000
_cell.angle_alpha   90.00
_cell.angle_beta   90.00
_cell.angle_gamma   90.00
#
_symmetry.space_group_name_H-M   'P 1'
#
loop_
_entity.id
_entity.type
_entity.pdbx_description
1 polymer ?
#
loop_
_entity_poly.entity_id
_entity_poly.type
_entity_poly.pdbx_seq_one_letter_code
_entity_poly.pdbx_strand_id
1 'polypeptide(L)'
;MARILIVDDSPSQLLGIQRIVEKLGHEFITAEDGAAGVEVAKRELPDMVLMDVVMPNLNGFQATRTLSRDASTKHIPVILVTTKDQDTDRMWGLRQGAKAYLTKPFSEDELAEVIERIFNTAEAPPPSAA
;
A
#
# COMPACT_ATOMS: atom_id res chain seq x y z
N MET A 1 0.27 -4.95 -16.26
CA MET A 1 1.23 -5.29 -15.21
C MET A 1 1.69 -4.05 -14.46
N ALA A 2 1.67 -4.09 -13.18
CA ALA A 2 2.03 -2.95 -12.35
C ALA A 2 3.18 -3.31 -11.44
N ARG A 3 3.77 -2.29 -10.82
CA ARG A 3 4.85 -2.47 -9.86
C ARG A 3 4.34 -2.00 -8.50
N ILE A 4 4.34 -2.89 -7.53
CA ILE A 4 3.76 -2.65 -6.21
C ILE A 4 4.84 -2.65 -5.15
N LEU A 5 4.87 -1.59 -4.34
CA LEU A 5 5.79 -1.53 -3.20
C LEU A 5 5.10 -2.15 -1.99
N ILE A 6 5.76 -3.09 -1.34
CA ILE A 6 5.25 -3.76 -0.15
C ILE A 6 6.11 -3.36 1.04
N VAL A 7 5.50 -2.74 2.05
CA VAL A 7 6.22 -2.24 3.22
C VAL A 7 5.73 -2.97 4.46
N ASP A 8 6.60 -3.78 5.06
CA ASP A 8 6.26 -4.57 6.24
C ASP A 8 7.57 -4.96 6.90
N ASP A 9 7.65 -4.92 8.22
CA ASP A 9 8.88 -5.26 8.93
C ASP A 9 9.00 -6.76 9.22
N SER A 10 8.01 -7.56 8.85
CA SER A 10 8.03 -9.01 9.07
C SER A 10 8.42 -9.72 7.77
N PRO A 11 9.58 -10.38 7.72
CA PRO A 11 10.00 -11.07 6.49
C PRO A 11 9.01 -12.14 6.02
N SER A 12 8.38 -12.86 6.95
CA SER A 12 7.43 -13.90 6.55
C SER A 12 6.16 -13.30 5.96
N GLN A 13 5.71 -12.16 6.48
CA GLN A 13 4.53 -11.51 5.94
C GLN A 13 4.82 -10.88 4.59
N LEU A 14 6.02 -10.30 4.44
CA LEU A 14 6.44 -9.78 3.14
C LEU A 14 6.40 -10.89 2.09
N LEU A 15 6.95 -12.05 2.42
CA LEU A 15 7.00 -13.16 1.48
C LEU A 15 5.59 -13.59 1.07
N GLY A 16 4.67 -13.67 2.03
CA GLY A 16 3.29 -14.06 1.73
C GLY A 16 2.62 -13.10 0.77
N ILE A 17 2.81 -11.79 0.99
CA ILE A 17 2.21 -10.78 0.12
C ILE A 17 2.89 -10.79 -1.24
N GLN A 18 4.21 -10.95 -1.29
CA GLN A 18 4.96 -11.03 -2.55
C GLN A 18 4.38 -12.12 -3.45
N ARG A 19 4.11 -13.29 -2.87
CA ARG A 19 3.60 -14.41 -3.64
C ARG A 19 2.25 -14.09 -4.27
N ILE A 20 1.38 -13.40 -3.53
CA ILE A 20 0.08 -13.04 -4.05
C ILE A 20 0.22 -12.02 -5.18
N VAL A 21 1.07 -11.02 -4.98
CA VAL A 21 1.30 -9.98 -5.98
C VAL A 21 1.85 -10.59 -7.27
N GLU A 22 2.80 -11.51 -7.15
CA GLU A 22 3.35 -12.18 -8.33
C GLU A 22 2.31 -13.01 -9.05
N LYS A 23 1.46 -13.70 -8.29
CA LYS A 23 0.42 -14.52 -8.86
C LYS A 23 -0.56 -13.69 -9.68
N LEU A 24 -0.75 -12.44 -9.29
CA LEU A 24 -1.63 -11.53 -10.03
C LEU A 24 -0.96 -10.93 -11.27
N GLY A 25 0.30 -11.27 -11.50
CA GLY A 25 1.01 -10.78 -12.68
C GLY A 25 1.71 -9.45 -12.49
N HIS A 26 1.88 -9.00 -11.24
CA HIS A 26 2.54 -7.74 -10.97
C HIS A 26 3.97 -7.96 -10.47
N GLU A 27 4.79 -6.94 -10.64
CA GLU A 27 6.14 -6.91 -10.06
C GLU A 27 6.04 -6.28 -8.67
N PHE A 28 7.05 -6.53 -7.84
CA PHE A 28 7.06 -5.93 -6.52
C PHE A 28 8.44 -5.41 -6.16
N ILE A 29 8.46 -4.44 -5.25
CA ILE A 29 9.66 -4.00 -4.54
C ILE A 29 9.28 -3.97 -3.07
N THR A 30 10.24 -4.06 -2.18
CA THR A 30 9.94 -4.15 -0.76
C THR A 30 10.71 -3.13 0.05
N ALA A 31 10.17 -2.80 1.23
CA ALA A 31 10.86 -2.00 2.22
C ALA A 31 10.46 -2.53 3.59
N GLU A 32 11.33 -2.37 4.58
CA GLU A 32 11.12 -3.03 5.87
C GLU A 32 10.63 -2.11 6.97
N ASP A 33 10.48 -0.84 6.71
CA ASP A 33 9.87 0.08 7.67
C ASP A 33 9.30 1.28 6.92
N GLY A 34 8.59 2.13 7.67
CA GLY A 34 7.90 3.25 7.06
C GLY A 34 8.82 4.27 6.41
N ALA A 35 9.96 4.56 7.06
CA ALA A 35 10.90 5.53 6.50
C ALA A 35 11.50 5.01 5.20
N ALA A 36 11.92 3.74 5.19
CA ALA A 36 12.45 3.13 3.97
C ALA A 36 11.38 3.08 2.89
N GLY A 37 10.13 2.80 3.29
CA GLY A 37 9.02 2.77 2.36
C GLY A 37 8.79 4.10 1.66
N VAL A 38 8.85 5.20 2.42
CA VAL A 38 8.71 6.53 1.86
C VAL A 38 9.85 6.83 0.88
N GLU A 39 11.07 6.50 1.25
CA GLU A 39 12.21 6.72 0.38
C GLU A 39 12.11 5.94 -0.93
N VAL A 40 11.77 4.67 -0.82
CA VAL A 40 11.65 3.82 -2.00
C VAL A 40 10.52 4.32 -2.89
N ALA A 41 9.39 4.73 -2.30
CA ALA A 41 8.28 5.24 -3.09
C ALA A 41 8.66 6.49 -3.87
N LYS A 42 9.43 7.39 -3.24
CA LYS A 42 9.85 8.61 -3.91
C LYS A 42 10.85 8.32 -5.04
N ARG A 43 11.72 7.34 -4.84
CA ARG A 43 12.74 7.02 -5.83
C ARG A 43 12.17 6.19 -6.97
N GLU A 44 11.36 5.19 -6.66
CA GLU A 44 10.91 4.21 -7.64
C GLU A 44 9.55 4.53 -8.26
N LEU A 45 8.77 5.38 -7.61
CA LEU A 45 7.43 5.76 -8.06
C LEU A 45 6.58 4.54 -8.46
N PRO A 46 6.32 3.63 -7.52
CA PRO A 46 5.52 2.45 -7.83
C PRO A 46 4.09 2.82 -8.19
N ASP A 47 3.35 1.86 -8.71
CA ASP A 47 1.95 2.08 -9.08
C ASP A 47 1.01 1.96 -7.89
N MET A 48 1.46 1.34 -6.82
CA MET A 48 0.65 1.13 -5.61
C MET A 48 1.58 0.81 -4.44
N VAL A 49 1.16 1.14 -3.22
CA VAL A 49 1.89 0.79 -2.00
C VAL A 49 0.97 -0.04 -1.11
N LEU A 50 1.45 -1.20 -0.67
CA LEU A 50 0.80 -1.99 0.38
C LEU A 50 1.60 -1.77 1.64
N MET A 51 0.99 -1.14 2.66
CA MET A 51 1.71 -0.63 3.81
C MET A 51 1.16 -1.20 5.10
N ASP A 52 2.00 -1.84 5.90
CA ASP A 52 1.62 -2.21 7.25
C ASP A 52 1.61 -0.97 8.13
N VAL A 53 0.86 -1.01 9.22
CA VAL A 53 0.79 0.11 10.15
C VAL A 53 1.81 -0.04 11.28
N VAL A 54 1.91 -1.24 11.85
CA VAL A 54 2.73 -1.44 13.05
C VAL A 54 4.16 -1.76 12.65
N MET A 55 5.01 -0.75 12.65
CA MET A 55 6.42 -0.88 12.27
C MET A 55 7.25 0.07 13.14
N PRO A 56 8.53 -0.21 13.32
CA PRO A 56 9.40 0.68 14.09
C PRO A 56 9.68 1.97 13.33
N ASN A 57 10.10 2.97 14.04
CA ASN A 57 10.49 4.28 13.52
C ASN A 57 9.29 5.05 13.00
N LEU A 58 8.95 4.91 11.75
CA LEU A 58 7.81 5.63 11.16
C LEU A 58 6.72 4.61 10.89
N ASN A 59 5.57 4.72 11.56
CA ASN A 59 4.50 3.75 11.36
C ASN A 59 3.76 4.01 10.05
N GLY A 60 2.90 3.07 9.67
CA GLY A 60 2.23 3.12 8.37
C GLY A 60 1.26 4.29 8.22
N PHE A 61 0.66 4.76 9.30
CA PHE A 61 -0.21 5.94 9.22
C PHE A 61 0.62 7.17 8.86
N GLN A 62 1.76 7.33 9.51
CA GLN A 62 2.65 8.47 9.27
C GLN A 62 3.23 8.41 7.86
N ALA A 63 3.64 7.22 7.43
CA ALA A 63 4.19 7.04 6.10
C ALA A 63 3.14 7.36 5.03
N THR A 64 1.90 6.90 5.23
CA THR A 64 0.80 7.19 4.32
C THR A 64 0.56 8.69 4.21
N ARG A 65 0.56 9.38 5.34
CA ARG A 65 0.36 10.83 5.35
C ARG A 65 1.46 11.53 4.56
N THR A 66 2.71 11.11 4.78
CA THR A 66 3.84 11.70 4.07
C THR A 66 3.69 11.51 2.55
N LEU A 67 3.35 10.29 2.13
CA LEU A 67 3.20 9.99 0.71
C LEU A 67 2.02 10.75 0.10
N SER A 68 0.94 10.89 0.84
CA SER A 68 -0.27 11.54 0.34
C SER A 68 -0.09 13.04 0.17
N ARG A 69 0.85 13.63 0.88
CA ARG A 69 1.06 15.08 0.85
C ARG A 69 2.22 15.51 -0.04
N ASP A 70 3.06 14.58 -0.45
CA ASP A 70 4.20 14.91 -1.28
C ASP A 70 3.77 14.96 -2.73
N ALA A 71 4.13 16.04 -3.42
CA ALA A 71 3.70 16.24 -4.80
C ALA A 71 4.13 15.10 -5.72
N SER A 72 5.27 14.47 -5.43
CA SER A 72 5.78 13.40 -6.30
C SER A 72 5.10 12.05 -6.06
N THR A 73 4.45 11.84 -4.91
CA THR A 73 3.88 10.54 -4.58
C THR A 73 2.38 10.57 -4.28
N LYS A 74 1.77 11.75 -4.21
CA LYS A 74 0.36 11.84 -3.79
C LYS A 74 -0.59 11.12 -4.71
N HIS A 75 -0.20 10.86 -5.95
CA HIS A 75 -1.03 10.14 -6.90
C HIS A 75 -0.96 8.63 -6.74
N ILE A 76 -0.03 8.13 -5.94
CA ILE A 76 0.16 6.69 -5.77
C ILE A 76 -0.81 6.20 -4.71
N PRO A 77 -1.70 5.25 -5.04
CA PRO A 77 -2.63 4.74 -4.04
C PRO A 77 -1.91 3.90 -2.99
N VAL A 78 -2.28 4.13 -1.72
CA VAL A 78 -1.75 3.36 -0.60
C VAL A 78 -2.89 2.53 -0.02
N ILE A 79 -2.65 1.23 0.14
CA ILE A 79 -3.56 0.33 0.81
C ILE A 79 -2.90 -0.06 2.13
N LEU A 80 -3.56 0.17 3.24
CA LEU A 80 -3.03 -0.25 4.54
C LEU A 80 -3.42 -1.70 4.78
N VAL A 81 -2.45 -2.53 5.18
CA VAL A 81 -2.64 -3.96 5.37
C VAL A 81 -2.08 -4.30 6.75
N THR A 82 -2.94 -4.48 7.75
CA THR A 82 -2.47 -4.50 9.13
C THR A 82 -3.36 -5.34 10.04
N THR A 83 -2.84 -5.70 11.22
CA THR A 83 -3.62 -6.38 12.24
C THR A 83 -4.49 -5.44 13.05
N LYS A 84 -4.33 -4.13 12.92
CA LYS A 84 -5.16 -3.16 13.65
C LYS A 84 -6.55 -3.14 13.01
N ASP A 85 -7.55 -3.63 13.72
CA ASP A 85 -8.84 -3.90 13.12
C ASP A 85 -10.00 -3.08 13.70
N GLN A 86 -9.74 -2.08 14.51
CA GLN A 86 -10.82 -1.27 15.07
C GLN A 86 -11.32 -0.25 14.06
N ASP A 87 -12.57 0.14 14.20
CA ASP A 87 -13.15 1.13 13.29
C ASP A 87 -12.37 2.44 13.32
N THR A 88 -11.89 2.83 14.51
CA THR A 88 -11.11 4.06 14.63
C THR A 88 -9.79 3.95 13.88
N ASP A 89 -9.17 2.77 13.87
CA ASP A 89 -7.93 2.57 13.09
C ASP A 89 -8.22 2.74 11.61
N ARG A 90 -9.31 2.15 11.13
CA ARG A 90 -9.68 2.22 9.74
C ARG A 90 -9.97 3.65 9.31
N MET A 91 -10.73 4.36 10.14
CA MET A 91 -11.04 5.76 9.85
C MET A 91 -9.79 6.61 9.84
N TRP A 92 -8.88 6.37 10.80
CA TRP A 92 -7.65 7.14 10.87
C TRP A 92 -6.78 6.91 9.63
N GLY A 93 -6.69 5.65 9.20
CA GLY A 93 -5.90 5.32 7.99
C GLY A 93 -6.43 6.01 6.76
N LEU A 94 -7.75 5.99 6.58
CA LEU A 94 -8.35 6.66 5.43
C LEU A 94 -8.13 8.17 5.49
N ARG A 95 -8.16 8.75 6.68
CA ARG A 95 -7.88 10.18 6.86
C ARG A 95 -6.47 10.54 6.48
N GLN A 96 -5.52 9.64 6.67
CA GLN A 96 -4.14 9.89 6.29
C GLN A 96 -3.95 9.83 4.78
N GLY A 97 -4.96 9.38 4.06
CA GLY A 97 -4.91 9.34 2.61
C GLY A 97 -4.92 7.95 2.01
N ALA A 98 -5.03 6.89 2.83
CA ALA A 98 -5.10 5.55 2.29
C ALA A 98 -6.38 5.38 1.47
N LYS A 99 -6.30 4.62 0.40
CA LYS A 99 -7.45 4.37 -0.46
C LYS A 99 -8.24 3.16 0.00
N ALA A 100 -7.63 2.27 0.76
CA ALA A 100 -8.31 1.10 1.29
C ALA A 100 -7.58 0.62 2.54
N TYR A 101 -8.25 -0.22 3.30
CA TYR A 101 -7.73 -0.73 4.57
C TYR A 101 -8.11 -2.20 4.64
N LEU A 102 -7.12 -3.09 4.74
CA LEU A 102 -7.35 -4.52 4.79
C LEU A 102 -6.76 -5.08 6.08
N THR A 103 -7.55 -5.81 6.86
CA THR A 103 -7.06 -6.34 8.13
C THR A 103 -6.52 -7.74 7.96
N LYS A 104 -5.43 -8.04 8.67
CA LYS A 104 -4.86 -9.37 8.73
C LYS A 104 -5.56 -10.18 9.80
N PRO A 105 -5.75 -11.47 9.63
CA PRO A 105 -5.40 -12.23 8.44
C PRO A 105 -6.42 -12.02 7.33
N PHE A 106 -5.95 -12.13 6.10
CA PHE A 106 -6.82 -11.99 4.92
C PHE A 106 -6.56 -13.16 3.99
N SER A 107 -7.53 -13.45 3.14
CA SER A 107 -7.35 -14.48 2.13
C SER A 107 -6.66 -13.88 0.92
N GLU A 108 -6.08 -14.74 0.10
CA GLU A 108 -5.48 -14.32 -1.15
C GLU A 108 -6.51 -13.58 -2.01
N ASP A 109 -7.74 -14.10 -2.05
CA ASP A 109 -8.80 -13.46 -2.85
C ASP A 109 -9.16 -12.07 -2.33
N GLU A 110 -9.14 -11.88 -1.02
CA GLU A 110 -9.44 -10.56 -0.46
C GLU A 110 -8.40 -9.53 -0.87
N LEU A 111 -7.13 -9.89 -0.80
CA LEU A 111 -6.08 -8.98 -1.20
C LEU A 111 -6.14 -8.71 -2.70
N ALA A 112 -6.35 -9.76 -3.50
CA ALA A 112 -6.44 -9.60 -4.94
C ALA A 112 -7.58 -8.68 -5.32
N GLU A 113 -8.73 -8.83 -4.67
CA GLU A 113 -9.90 -8.00 -4.97
C GLU A 113 -9.64 -6.53 -4.65
N VAL A 114 -9.00 -6.26 -3.52
CA VAL A 114 -8.70 -4.89 -3.14
C VAL A 114 -7.72 -4.25 -4.12
N ILE A 115 -6.67 -4.98 -4.49
CA ILE A 115 -5.68 -4.47 -5.42
C ILE A 115 -6.33 -4.12 -6.76
N GLU A 116 -7.14 -5.03 -7.29
CA GLU A 116 -7.76 -4.79 -8.59
C GLU A 116 -8.79 -3.68 -8.54
N ARG A 117 -9.56 -3.63 -7.46
CA ARG A 117 -10.56 -2.58 -7.31
C ARG A 117 -9.90 -1.19 -7.29
N ILE A 118 -8.81 -1.06 -6.57
CA ILE A 118 -8.13 0.22 -6.45
C ILE A 118 -7.47 0.61 -7.78
N PHE A 119 -6.86 -0.34 -8.49
CA PHE A 119 -6.29 -0.04 -9.79
C PHE A 119 -7.37 0.41 -10.78
N ASN A 120 -8.51 -0.26 -10.79
CA ASN A 120 -9.58 0.12 -11.70
C ASN A 120 -10.09 1.52 -11.38
N THR A 121 -10.24 1.85 -10.09
CA THR A 121 -10.69 3.16 -9.69
C THR A 121 -9.64 4.22 -10.02
N ALA A 122 -8.38 3.93 -9.76
CA ALA A 122 -7.33 4.89 -9.95
C ALA A 122 -7.14 5.23 -11.41
N GLU A 123 -7.48 4.28 -12.28
CA GLU A 123 -7.28 4.56 -13.66
C GLU A 123 -8.38 5.31 -14.24
N ALA A 124 -9.37 5.41 -13.53
CA ALA A 124 -10.45 6.05 -14.08
C ALA A 124 -10.01 7.40 -14.35
N PRO A 125 -9.48 7.93 -14.81
CA PRO A 125 -9.31 9.07 -15.28
C PRO A 125 -8.61 9.28 -15.92
N PRO A 126 -8.18 9.46 -16.11
CA PRO A 126 -7.98 10.34 -16.48
C PRO A 126 -7.99 10.51 -17.59
N PRO A 127 -8.50 10.74 -17.75
CA PRO A 127 -8.81 11.03 -18.78
C PRO A 127 -7.97 11.88 -19.33
N SER A 128 -7.54 12.38 -18.68
CA SER A 128 -6.84 13.24 -19.14
C SER A 128 -5.90 12.76 -19.63
N ALA A 129 -5.81 12.00 -19.15
CA ALA A 129 -4.94 11.30 -19.55
C ALA A 129 -5.27 11.26 -20.84
N ALA A 130 -6.18 11.41 -20.99
CA ALA A 130 -6.51 11.25 -22.19
C ALA A 130 -5.98 12.14 -23.01
#